data_dd8c6dfa2abee1308014522833201ace
#
_entry.id   dd8c6dfa2abee1308014522833201ace
#
_cell.length_a   1.000
_cell.length_b   1.000
_cell.length_c   1.000
_cell.angle_alpha   90.00
_cell.angle_beta   90.00
_cell.angle_gamma   90.00
#
_symmetry.space_group_name_H-M   'P 1'
#
loop_
_entity.id
_entity.type
_entity.pdbx_description
1 polymer ?
#
loop_
_entity_poly.entity_id
_entity_poly.type
_entity_poly.pdbx_seq_one_letter_code
_entity_poly.pdbx_strand_id
1 'polypeptide(L)'
;MKTSEFHTTEWGRGLSEGDVLHILRQHEENKSGGLAMKNNPKRSISRVVAPDGTRLILKEFKTPHFWSCGRRHAMRCIRSTGLMEGFTPLCRAHGAIPGSKGYFVVFGDCGEGSFFGEEYLSRGDIGDLYRECGRLLRAAHEAGRFHLDTKPANFVLNERSSGECPWRVCLVDCDNVREYSGAVPIGNRIRNLAQFLGGTGRLFHRDQSLWEELALSFQEGYEDAGKTHPLPEGFWDAFWKYLLAGRHIECNLPLHCVDDSLKNLRKRLH
;
A
#
# COMPACT_ATOMS: atom_id res chain seq x y z
N MET A 1 6.67 -31.67 22.10
CA MET A 1 6.48 -30.35 21.44
C MET A 1 6.35 -30.61 19.95
N LYS A 2 5.19 -30.28 19.32
CA LYS A 2 5.10 -30.33 17.87
C LYS A 2 6.03 -29.25 17.33
N THR A 3 6.96 -29.64 16.46
CA THR A 3 7.82 -28.73 15.71
C THR A 3 6.92 -27.68 15.04
N SER A 4 7.19 -26.42 15.34
CA SER A 4 6.50 -25.29 14.69
C SER A 4 6.79 -25.35 13.20
N GLU A 5 5.76 -25.54 12.37
CA GLU A 5 5.90 -25.52 10.92
C GLU A 5 6.08 -24.06 10.48
N PHE A 6 7.32 -23.64 10.30
CA PHE A 6 7.68 -22.38 9.67
C PHE A 6 8.05 -22.64 8.21
N HIS A 7 7.68 -21.71 7.35
CA HIS A 7 8.01 -21.72 5.94
C HIS A 7 8.74 -20.43 5.62
N THR A 8 9.98 -20.55 5.13
CA THR A 8 10.69 -19.44 4.50
C THR A 8 10.44 -19.47 3.00
N THR A 9 10.28 -18.29 2.40
CA THR A 9 10.16 -18.15 0.95
C THR A 9 11.54 -17.95 0.32
N GLU A 10 11.62 -17.93 -0.99
CA GLU A 10 12.86 -17.59 -1.70
C GLU A 10 13.39 -16.19 -1.33
N TRP A 11 12.51 -15.24 -1.01
CA TRP A 11 12.84 -13.90 -0.54
C TRP A 11 13.27 -13.84 0.93
N GLY A 12 13.03 -14.92 1.68
CA GLY A 12 13.48 -15.14 3.06
C GLY A 12 14.74 -15.99 3.16
N ARG A 13 15.46 -16.21 2.06
CA ARG A 13 16.73 -16.98 2.08
C ARG A 13 17.68 -16.35 3.09
N GLY A 14 18.09 -17.13 4.08
CA GLY A 14 18.95 -16.69 5.18
C GLY A 14 18.24 -16.52 6.52
N LEU A 15 16.91 -16.51 6.60
CA LEU A 15 16.18 -16.57 7.86
C LEU A 15 16.14 -18.01 8.37
N SER A 16 16.83 -18.27 9.47
CA SER A 16 16.77 -19.55 10.19
C SER A 16 15.51 -19.64 11.05
N GLU A 17 15.18 -20.84 11.55
CA GLU A 17 14.12 -21.01 12.55
C GLU A 17 14.40 -20.19 13.80
N GLY A 18 15.66 -20.08 14.22
CA GLY A 18 16.08 -19.23 15.34
C GLY A 18 15.77 -17.76 15.13
N ASP A 19 15.99 -17.24 13.91
CA ASP A 19 15.67 -15.85 13.56
C ASP A 19 14.16 -15.60 13.60
N VAL A 20 13.37 -16.53 13.08
CA VAL A 20 11.90 -16.43 13.14
C VAL A 20 11.39 -16.43 14.58
N LEU A 21 11.95 -17.28 15.45
CA LEU A 21 11.59 -17.29 16.86
C LEU A 21 12.00 -15.99 17.58
N HIS A 22 13.15 -15.42 17.23
CA HIS A 22 13.58 -14.12 17.74
C HIS A 22 12.60 -13.00 17.33
N ILE A 23 12.22 -12.94 16.04
CA ILE A 23 11.26 -11.99 15.48
C ILE A 23 9.89 -12.11 16.17
N LEU A 24 9.40 -13.33 16.39
CA LEU A 24 8.13 -13.58 17.08
C LEU A 24 8.17 -13.10 18.53
N ARG A 25 9.29 -13.27 19.23
CA ARG A 25 9.49 -12.80 20.60
C ARG A 25 9.44 -11.27 20.67
N GLN A 26 10.15 -10.57 19.79
CA GLN A 26 10.06 -9.11 19.67
C GLN A 26 8.63 -8.63 19.39
N HIS A 27 7.90 -9.37 18.54
CA HIS A 27 6.51 -9.02 18.25
C HIS A 27 5.62 -9.09 19.50
N GLU A 28 5.77 -10.12 20.33
CA GLU A 28 5.03 -10.25 21.59
C GLU A 28 5.42 -9.14 22.59
N GLU A 29 6.71 -8.81 22.68
CA GLU A 29 7.21 -7.69 23.49
C GLU A 29 6.61 -6.36 23.01
N ASN A 30 6.59 -6.11 21.71
CA ASN A 30 5.99 -4.90 21.15
C ASN A 30 4.48 -4.81 21.42
N LYS A 31 3.77 -5.94 21.39
CA LYS A 31 2.34 -5.98 21.71
C LYS A 31 2.08 -5.65 23.19
N SER A 32 2.82 -6.26 24.10
CA SER A 32 2.69 -6.06 25.54
C SER A 32 3.18 -4.68 25.98
N GLY A 33 4.23 -4.15 25.33
CA GLY A 33 4.77 -2.82 25.59
C GLY A 33 4.02 -1.66 24.92
N GLY A 34 2.96 -1.94 24.14
CA GLY A 34 2.22 -0.91 23.42
C GLY A 34 2.95 -0.32 22.21
N LEU A 35 4.05 -0.95 21.76
CA LEU A 35 4.89 -0.49 20.65
C LEU A 35 4.45 -1.09 19.28
N ALA A 36 3.45 -1.94 19.24
CA ALA A 36 2.91 -2.47 18.01
C ALA A 36 2.27 -1.34 17.18
N MET A 37 2.60 -1.28 15.88
CA MET A 37 2.01 -0.32 14.92
C MET A 37 0.48 -0.46 14.85
N LYS A 38 -0.01 -1.66 15.05
CA LYS A 38 -1.43 -1.99 15.12
C LYS A 38 -1.63 -3.18 16.04
N ASN A 39 -2.61 -3.10 16.94
CA ASN A 39 -3.00 -4.23 17.77
C ASN A 39 -4.51 -4.19 18.03
N ASN A 40 -5.24 -5.09 17.36
CA ASN A 40 -6.68 -5.21 17.50
C ASN A 40 -7.10 -6.70 17.54
N PRO A 41 -8.38 -7.03 17.80
CA PRO A 41 -8.83 -8.42 17.89
C PRO A 41 -8.59 -9.29 16.64
N LYS A 42 -8.45 -8.68 15.45
CA LYS A 42 -8.31 -9.42 14.19
C LYS A 42 -6.85 -9.57 13.78
N ARG A 43 -6.01 -8.57 14.06
CA ARG A 43 -4.60 -8.56 13.63
C ARG A 43 -3.72 -7.69 14.52
N SER A 44 -2.44 -8.04 14.54
CA SER A 44 -1.38 -7.23 15.11
C SER A 44 -0.27 -7.03 14.10
N ILE A 45 0.36 -5.86 14.09
CA ILE A 45 1.46 -5.53 13.17
C ILE A 45 2.56 -4.87 13.98
N SER A 46 3.78 -5.37 13.85
CA SER A 46 4.96 -4.79 14.48
C SER A 46 6.10 -4.66 13.48
N ARG A 47 6.89 -3.61 13.65
CA ARG A 47 8.24 -3.55 13.11
C ARG A 47 9.16 -4.35 14.02
N VAL A 48 9.97 -5.21 13.44
CA VAL A 48 10.91 -6.10 14.13
C VAL A 48 12.25 -6.10 13.42
N VAL A 49 13.29 -6.54 14.10
CA VAL A 49 14.65 -6.58 13.55
C VAL A 49 15.18 -8.01 13.67
N ALA A 50 15.63 -8.58 12.58
CA ALA A 50 16.30 -9.88 12.60
C ALA A 50 17.70 -9.75 13.25
N PRO A 51 18.31 -10.86 13.71
CA PRO A 51 19.62 -10.83 14.36
C PRO A 51 20.75 -10.23 13.50
N ASP A 52 20.63 -10.28 12.18
CA ASP A 52 21.57 -9.66 11.24
C ASP A 52 21.35 -8.16 11.03
N GLY A 53 20.40 -7.54 11.78
CA GLY A 53 20.04 -6.14 11.66
C GLY A 53 18.99 -5.83 10.57
N THR A 54 18.51 -6.83 9.84
CA THR A 54 17.49 -6.66 8.81
C THR A 54 16.17 -6.22 9.44
N ARG A 55 15.62 -5.09 9.00
CA ARG A 55 14.32 -4.58 9.44
C ARG A 55 13.19 -5.28 8.69
N LEU A 56 12.19 -5.71 9.42
CA LEU A 56 11.07 -6.51 8.92
C LEU A 56 9.74 -6.00 9.51
N ILE A 57 8.67 -6.29 8.79
CA ILE A 57 7.29 -6.09 9.27
C ILE A 57 6.68 -7.46 9.52
N LEU A 58 6.29 -7.72 10.75
CA LEU A 58 5.51 -8.91 11.12
C LEU A 58 4.04 -8.56 11.23
N LYS A 59 3.20 -9.29 10.51
CA LYS A 59 1.74 -9.19 10.51
C LYS A 59 1.17 -10.49 11.08
N GLU A 60 0.58 -10.40 12.27
CA GLU A 60 -0.14 -11.51 12.91
C GLU A 60 -1.62 -11.46 12.50
N PHE A 61 -2.15 -12.59 12.05
CA PHE A 61 -3.57 -12.82 11.82
C PHE A 61 -4.13 -13.64 12.98
N LYS A 62 -4.90 -12.98 13.83
CA LYS A 62 -5.53 -13.59 15.00
C LYS A 62 -6.77 -14.38 14.60
N THR A 63 -7.12 -15.36 15.40
CA THR A 63 -8.34 -16.16 15.24
C THR A 63 -9.29 -15.87 16.42
N PRO A 64 -9.95 -14.69 16.44
CA PRO A 64 -10.75 -14.28 17.59
C PRO A 64 -12.03 -15.11 17.78
N HIS A 65 -12.50 -15.77 16.73
CA HIS A 65 -13.72 -16.56 16.73
C HIS A 65 -13.52 -17.93 16.10
N PHE A 66 -14.36 -18.87 16.46
CA PHE A 66 -14.32 -20.24 15.95
C PHE A 66 -14.36 -20.36 14.41
N TRP A 67 -15.03 -19.41 13.74
CA TRP A 67 -15.16 -19.37 12.25
C TRP A 67 -14.04 -18.60 11.57
N SER A 68 -13.25 -17.83 12.28
CA SER A 68 -12.15 -17.07 11.69
C SER A 68 -10.89 -17.92 11.63
N CYS A 69 -10.35 -18.12 10.41
CA CYS A 69 -9.11 -18.86 10.23
C CYS A 69 -7.98 -17.88 9.92
N GLY A 70 -7.13 -17.58 10.92
CA GLY A 70 -5.95 -16.71 10.75
C GLY A 70 -5.05 -17.18 9.61
N ARG A 71 -4.85 -18.51 9.47
CA ARG A 71 -4.11 -19.12 8.37
C ARG A 71 -4.70 -18.76 7.00
N ARG A 72 -6.03 -18.83 6.85
CA ARG A 72 -6.70 -18.50 5.56
C ARG A 72 -6.46 -17.05 5.16
N HIS A 73 -6.52 -16.13 6.12
CA HIS A 73 -6.24 -14.72 5.87
C HIS A 73 -4.77 -14.48 5.54
N ALA A 74 -3.84 -15.13 6.26
CA ALA A 74 -2.42 -15.06 5.98
C ALA A 74 -2.09 -15.59 4.59
N MET A 75 -2.60 -16.77 4.21
CA MET A 75 -2.37 -17.35 2.88
C MET A 75 -2.95 -16.49 1.76
N ARG A 76 -4.09 -15.82 1.99
CA ARG A 76 -4.61 -14.83 1.03
C ARG A 76 -3.65 -13.66 0.90
N CYS A 77 -3.18 -13.10 2.02
CA CYS A 77 -2.22 -12.00 2.02
C CYS A 77 -0.95 -12.39 1.25
N ILE A 78 -0.36 -13.55 1.51
CA ILE A 78 0.83 -14.05 0.82
C ILE A 78 0.59 -14.14 -0.69
N ARG A 79 -0.50 -14.79 -1.10
CA ARG A 79 -0.86 -14.92 -2.52
C ARG A 79 -1.04 -13.55 -3.19
N SER A 80 -1.80 -12.67 -2.55
CA SER A 80 -2.06 -11.33 -3.09
C SER A 80 -0.80 -10.49 -3.17
N THR A 81 0.10 -10.60 -2.19
CA THR A 81 1.40 -9.93 -2.21
C THR A 81 2.28 -10.46 -3.34
N GLY A 82 2.31 -11.78 -3.56
CA GLY A 82 3.03 -12.38 -4.69
C GLY A 82 2.54 -11.87 -6.05
N LEU A 83 1.23 -11.58 -6.21
CA LEU A 83 0.73 -10.94 -7.42
C LEU A 83 1.25 -9.51 -7.64
N MET A 84 1.72 -8.86 -6.58
CA MET A 84 2.26 -7.49 -6.59
C MET A 84 3.79 -7.47 -6.56
N GLU A 85 4.44 -8.57 -6.96
CA GLU A 85 5.90 -8.62 -7.07
C GLU A 85 6.43 -7.44 -7.89
N GLY A 86 7.50 -6.81 -7.40
CA GLY A 86 8.06 -5.59 -7.97
C GLY A 86 7.36 -4.28 -7.57
N PHE A 87 6.19 -4.33 -6.92
CA PHE A 87 5.43 -3.15 -6.47
C PHE A 87 5.28 -3.07 -4.95
N THR A 88 5.59 -4.15 -4.25
CA THR A 88 5.41 -4.32 -2.80
C THR A 88 6.53 -5.18 -2.22
N PRO A 89 6.86 -5.03 -0.93
CA PRO A 89 7.74 -5.98 -0.25
C PRO A 89 7.11 -7.37 -0.22
N LEU A 90 7.89 -8.39 -0.56
CA LEU A 90 7.41 -9.75 -0.62
C LEU A 90 7.46 -10.47 0.74
N CYS A 91 6.65 -11.52 0.87
CA CYS A 91 6.65 -12.37 2.04
C CYS A 91 7.99 -13.10 2.15
N ARG A 92 8.67 -12.98 3.30
CA ARG A 92 9.94 -13.66 3.59
C ARG A 92 9.76 -14.93 4.38
N ALA A 93 8.83 -14.93 5.34
CA ALA A 93 8.51 -16.11 6.15
C ALA A 93 7.06 -16.08 6.61
N HIS A 94 6.49 -17.22 6.89
CA HIS A 94 5.17 -17.36 7.45
C HIS A 94 5.00 -18.65 8.23
N GLY A 95 4.03 -18.72 9.13
CA GLY A 95 3.79 -19.93 9.90
C GLY A 95 2.73 -19.74 10.98
N ALA A 96 2.48 -20.82 11.71
CA ALA A 96 1.66 -20.79 12.91
C ALA A 96 2.45 -20.19 14.08
N ILE A 97 1.80 -19.38 14.91
CA ILE A 97 2.41 -18.83 16.11
C ILE A 97 2.40 -19.92 17.20
N PRO A 98 3.58 -20.31 17.76
CA PRO A 98 3.65 -21.32 18.79
C PRO A 98 2.77 -20.99 19.99
N GLY A 99 1.98 -21.98 20.44
CA GLY A 99 1.11 -21.80 21.61
C GLY A 99 -0.14 -20.94 21.38
N SER A 100 -0.39 -20.47 20.16
CA SER A 100 -1.57 -19.68 19.83
C SER A 100 -2.34 -20.28 18.63
N LYS A 101 -3.55 -19.75 18.36
CA LYS A 101 -4.31 -20.04 17.13
C LYS A 101 -4.01 -19.04 16.01
N GLY A 102 -3.04 -18.13 16.23
CA GLY A 102 -2.64 -17.12 15.29
C GLY A 102 -1.74 -17.67 14.18
N TYR A 103 -1.66 -16.91 13.09
CA TYR A 103 -0.76 -17.18 11.97
C TYR A 103 -0.03 -15.89 11.61
N PHE A 104 1.28 -15.97 11.38
CA PHE A 104 2.10 -14.81 11.07
C PHE A 104 2.57 -14.80 9.62
N VAL A 105 2.87 -13.61 9.12
CA VAL A 105 3.55 -13.36 7.86
C VAL A 105 4.58 -12.27 8.10
N VAL A 106 5.79 -12.46 7.59
CA VAL A 106 6.91 -11.52 7.70
C VAL A 106 7.21 -10.95 6.31
N PHE A 107 7.33 -9.63 6.23
CA PHE A 107 7.68 -8.88 5.03
C PHE A 107 8.95 -8.07 5.24
N GLY A 108 9.62 -7.68 4.15
CA GLY A 108 10.64 -6.64 4.21
C GLY A 108 10.05 -5.31 4.70
N ASP A 109 10.82 -4.56 5.51
CA ASP A 109 10.45 -3.19 5.88
C ASP A 109 10.97 -2.21 4.82
N CYS A 110 10.09 -1.56 4.07
CA CYS A 110 10.45 -0.59 3.04
C CYS A 110 10.90 0.75 3.61
N GLY A 111 10.51 1.10 4.83
CA GLY A 111 10.82 2.42 5.38
C GLY A 111 9.80 2.92 6.39
N GLU A 112 9.94 4.18 6.78
CA GLU A 112 9.11 4.82 7.79
C GLU A 112 8.06 5.74 7.14
N GLY A 113 6.84 5.65 7.64
CA GLY A 113 5.77 6.55 7.31
C GLY A 113 4.98 6.17 6.05
N SER A 114 3.73 6.53 6.11
CA SER A 114 2.83 6.55 4.96
C SER A 114 2.70 7.98 4.47
N PHE A 115 2.35 8.18 3.20
CA PHE A 115 2.10 9.51 2.58
C PHE A 115 1.03 10.35 3.29
N PHE A 116 0.59 9.95 4.48
CA PHE A 116 -0.44 10.61 5.28
C PHE A 116 0.10 11.55 6.35
N GLY A 117 1.40 11.47 6.67
CA GLY A 117 2.01 12.29 7.72
C GLY A 117 2.18 13.74 7.25
N GLU A 118 1.91 14.72 8.13
CA GLU A 118 2.15 16.14 7.85
C GLU A 118 3.63 16.40 7.51
N GLU A 119 4.51 15.58 8.04
CA GLU A 119 5.94 15.59 7.75
C GLU A 119 6.27 15.40 6.26
N TYR A 120 5.43 14.66 5.52
CA TYR A 120 5.64 14.47 4.08
C TYR A 120 5.21 15.67 3.26
N LEU A 121 4.22 16.43 3.72
CA LEU A 121 3.71 17.61 3.00
C LEU A 121 4.71 18.77 3.00
N SER A 122 5.62 18.81 3.97
CA SER A 122 6.69 19.81 4.05
C SER A 122 7.96 19.44 3.27
N ARG A 123 8.00 18.26 2.64
CA ARG A 123 9.15 17.82 1.85
C ARG A 123 9.23 18.58 0.54
N GLY A 124 10.43 19.05 0.18
CA GLY A 124 10.66 19.72 -1.09
C GLY A 124 10.50 18.82 -2.32
N ASP A 125 10.50 17.48 -2.16
CA ASP A 125 10.33 16.48 -3.23
C ASP A 125 8.94 15.84 -3.27
N ILE A 126 7.96 16.40 -2.57
CA ILE A 126 6.61 15.81 -2.46
C ILE A 126 5.93 15.64 -3.83
N GLY A 127 6.09 16.60 -4.74
CA GLY A 127 5.57 16.50 -6.11
C GLY A 127 6.14 15.32 -6.88
N ASP A 128 7.46 15.07 -6.75
CA ASP A 128 8.11 13.92 -7.36
C ASP A 128 7.63 12.60 -6.78
N LEU A 129 7.34 12.56 -5.47
CA LEU A 129 6.77 11.38 -4.84
C LEU A 129 5.35 11.09 -5.32
N TYR A 130 4.52 12.12 -5.53
CA TYR A 130 3.18 11.94 -6.13
C TYR A 130 3.27 11.46 -7.58
N ARG A 131 4.20 12.02 -8.35
CA ARG A 131 4.49 11.55 -9.72
C ARG A 131 4.90 10.08 -9.72
N GLU A 132 5.75 9.67 -8.77
CA GLU A 132 6.16 8.27 -8.61
C GLU A 132 5.00 7.36 -8.23
N CYS A 133 4.07 7.80 -7.37
CA CYS A 133 2.83 7.06 -7.07
C CYS A 133 1.98 6.84 -8.34
N GLY A 134 1.88 7.85 -9.20
CA GLY A 134 1.22 7.75 -10.50
C GLY A 134 1.86 6.71 -11.39
N ARG A 135 3.18 6.74 -11.53
CA ARG A 135 3.98 5.76 -12.30
C ARG A 135 3.81 4.35 -11.77
N LEU A 136 3.92 4.17 -10.46
CA LEU A 136 3.74 2.88 -9.80
C LEU A 136 2.36 2.27 -10.08
N LEU A 137 1.30 3.05 -9.91
CA LEU A 137 -0.07 2.59 -10.20
C LEU A 137 -0.26 2.29 -11.69
N ARG A 138 0.31 3.09 -12.57
CA ARG A 138 0.25 2.83 -14.00
C ARG A 138 0.91 1.50 -14.34
N ALA A 139 2.14 1.27 -13.87
CA ALA A 139 2.87 0.04 -14.10
C ALA A 139 2.11 -1.19 -13.55
N ALA A 140 1.56 -1.10 -12.35
CA ALA A 140 0.73 -2.16 -11.78
C ALA A 140 -0.52 -2.44 -12.64
N HIS A 141 -1.21 -1.39 -13.12
CA HIS A 141 -2.38 -1.53 -13.96
C HIS A 141 -2.07 -2.14 -15.34
N GLU A 142 -0.94 -1.76 -15.95
CA GLU A 142 -0.48 -2.36 -17.21
C GLU A 142 -0.13 -3.84 -17.03
N ALA A 143 0.47 -4.20 -15.89
CA ALA A 143 0.73 -5.60 -15.52
C ALA A 143 -0.53 -6.39 -15.11
N GLY A 144 -1.73 -5.79 -15.22
CA GLY A 144 -2.99 -6.43 -14.83
C GLY A 144 -3.20 -6.57 -13.33
N ARG A 145 -2.49 -5.80 -12.51
CA ARG A 145 -2.55 -5.85 -11.04
C ARG A 145 -3.46 -4.75 -10.50
N PHE A 146 -4.53 -5.14 -9.83
CA PHE A 146 -5.51 -4.24 -9.25
C PHE A 146 -5.51 -4.38 -7.73
N HIS A 147 -4.93 -3.42 -7.04
CA HIS A 147 -4.97 -3.32 -5.59
C HIS A 147 -6.33 -2.73 -5.16
N LEU A 148 -7.07 -3.42 -4.29
CA LEU A 148 -8.45 -3.00 -3.97
C LEU A 148 -8.53 -1.83 -2.98
N ASP A 149 -7.42 -1.41 -2.37
CA ASP A 149 -7.37 -0.34 -1.35
C ASP A 149 -6.14 0.55 -1.56
N THR A 150 -6.16 1.40 -2.60
CA THR A 150 -5.06 2.30 -2.99
C THR A 150 -5.09 3.65 -2.27
N LYS A 151 -5.59 3.70 -1.04
CA LYS A 151 -5.52 4.93 -0.24
C LYS A 151 -4.06 5.31 0.07
N PRO A 152 -3.76 6.60 0.26
CA PRO A 152 -2.39 7.09 0.54
C PRO A 152 -1.70 6.39 1.72
N ALA A 153 -2.45 5.97 2.74
CA ALA A 153 -1.91 5.23 3.89
C ALA A 153 -1.27 3.88 3.51
N ASN A 154 -1.57 3.36 2.31
CA ASN A 154 -1.00 2.13 1.79
C ASN A 154 0.18 2.36 0.82
N PHE A 155 0.64 3.61 0.69
CA PHE A 155 1.88 3.96 0.01
C PHE A 155 2.92 4.32 1.06
N VAL A 156 4.07 3.70 0.99
CA VAL A 156 5.19 3.97 1.90
C VAL A 156 6.43 4.35 1.10
N LEU A 157 7.22 5.23 1.68
CA LEU A 157 8.49 5.63 1.08
C LEU A 157 9.47 4.46 1.19
N ASN A 158 10.07 4.09 0.06
CA ASN A 158 11.11 3.08 -0.01
C ASN A 158 12.48 3.76 0.13
N GLU A 159 12.89 4.01 1.34
CA GLU A 159 14.20 4.63 1.63
C GLU A 159 15.38 3.69 1.36
N ARG A 160 15.08 2.41 1.21
CA ARG A 160 16.06 1.37 0.93
C ARG A 160 15.67 0.77 -0.40
N SER A 161 16.42 1.08 -1.44
CA SER A 161 16.36 0.35 -2.70
C SER A 161 16.75 -1.12 -2.47
N SER A 162 15.87 -1.86 -1.77
CA SER A 162 15.94 -3.32 -1.76
C SER A 162 15.64 -3.76 -3.18
N GLY A 163 16.43 -4.68 -3.73
CA GLY A 163 16.22 -5.17 -5.09
C GLY A 163 14.83 -5.81 -5.33
N GLU A 164 14.00 -5.91 -4.27
CA GLU A 164 12.63 -6.43 -4.32
C GLU A 164 11.62 -5.42 -4.88
N CYS A 165 11.86 -4.12 -4.67
CA CYS A 165 11.00 -3.05 -5.15
C CYS A 165 11.88 -1.90 -5.68
N PRO A 166 11.97 -1.71 -7.01
CA PRO A 166 12.85 -0.70 -7.60
C PRO A 166 12.31 0.73 -7.48
N TRP A 167 11.08 0.89 -6.99
CA TRP A 167 10.41 2.17 -6.87
C TRP A 167 10.79 2.89 -5.58
N ARG A 168 10.83 4.22 -5.63
CA ARG A 168 10.98 5.06 -4.41
C ARG A 168 9.78 4.97 -3.48
N VAL A 169 8.67 4.43 -3.98
CA VAL A 169 7.41 4.24 -3.25
C VAL A 169 6.98 2.79 -3.42
N CYS A 170 6.54 2.15 -2.34
CA CYS A 170 5.97 0.81 -2.36
C CYS A 170 4.49 0.84 -2.01
N LEU A 171 3.71 -0.04 -2.62
CA LEU A 171 2.38 -0.39 -2.14
C LEU A 171 2.48 -1.39 -1.00
N VAL A 172 1.71 -1.20 0.06
CA VAL A 172 1.62 -2.12 1.21
C VAL A 172 0.17 -2.51 1.47
N ASP A 173 -0.04 -3.42 2.42
CA ASP A 173 -1.36 -3.96 2.79
C ASP A 173 -2.08 -4.65 1.61
N CYS A 174 -1.31 -5.41 0.81
CA CYS A 174 -1.79 -6.15 -0.35
C CYS A 174 -2.63 -7.38 0.03
N ASP A 175 -3.53 -7.28 1.01
CA ASP A 175 -4.39 -8.40 1.44
C ASP A 175 -5.43 -8.78 0.38
N ASN A 176 -5.75 -7.84 -0.52
CA ASN A 176 -6.74 -8.01 -1.58
C ASN A 176 -6.23 -7.40 -2.89
N VAL A 177 -5.76 -8.26 -3.77
CA VAL A 177 -5.35 -7.92 -5.13
C VAL A 177 -6.14 -8.78 -6.11
N ARG A 178 -6.54 -8.21 -7.22
CA ARG A 178 -7.09 -8.95 -8.37
C ARG A 178 -6.10 -8.92 -9.51
N GLU A 179 -5.99 -10.06 -10.18
CA GLU A 179 -5.21 -10.21 -11.39
C GLU A 179 -6.16 -10.23 -12.59
N TYR A 180 -5.77 -9.58 -13.66
CA TYR A 180 -6.39 -9.59 -14.96
C TYR A 180 -5.43 -10.20 -15.98
N SER A 181 -5.94 -10.90 -16.97
CA SER A 181 -5.13 -11.51 -18.06
C SER A 181 -4.47 -10.48 -18.99
N GLY A 182 -4.87 -9.24 -18.89
CA GLY A 182 -4.31 -8.08 -19.58
C GLY A 182 -4.32 -6.89 -18.64
N ALA A 183 -4.19 -5.69 -19.19
CA ALA A 183 -4.23 -4.48 -18.40
C ALA A 183 -5.54 -4.34 -17.59
N VAL A 184 -5.47 -3.71 -16.41
CA VAL A 184 -6.65 -3.47 -15.55
C VAL A 184 -7.73 -2.69 -16.32
N PRO A 185 -9.02 -3.09 -16.26
CA PRO A 185 -10.11 -2.37 -16.90
C PRO A 185 -10.20 -0.90 -16.46
N ILE A 186 -10.54 -0.01 -17.39
CA ILE A 186 -10.54 1.46 -17.21
C ILE A 186 -11.33 1.90 -15.98
N GLY A 187 -12.53 1.37 -15.75
CA GLY A 187 -13.32 1.75 -14.56
C GLY A 187 -12.63 1.40 -13.23
N ASN A 188 -11.86 0.31 -13.20
CA ASN A 188 -11.09 -0.07 -12.03
C ASN A 188 -9.83 0.80 -11.86
N ARG A 189 -9.18 1.20 -12.96
CA ARG A 189 -8.08 2.18 -12.93
C ARG A 189 -8.56 3.50 -12.33
N ILE A 190 -9.68 4.04 -12.85
CA ILE A 190 -10.32 5.26 -12.35
C ILE A 190 -10.60 5.15 -10.84
N ARG A 191 -11.13 4.01 -10.40
CA ARG A 191 -11.39 3.77 -8.98
C ARG A 191 -10.13 3.83 -8.13
N ASN A 192 -9.03 3.20 -8.54
CA ASN A 192 -7.77 3.23 -7.78
C ASN A 192 -7.20 4.64 -7.68
N LEU A 193 -7.17 5.38 -8.80
CA LEU A 193 -6.69 6.75 -8.82
C LEU A 193 -7.54 7.64 -7.90
N ALA A 194 -8.88 7.47 -7.94
CA ALA A 194 -9.79 8.21 -7.10
C ALA A 194 -9.65 7.87 -5.61
N GLN A 195 -9.35 6.61 -5.25
CA GLN A 195 -9.05 6.23 -3.88
C GLN A 195 -7.77 6.92 -3.36
N PHE A 196 -6.74 7.04 -4.20
CA PHE A 196 -5.51 7.72 -3.83
C PHE A 196 -5.75 9.22 -3.63
N LEU A 197 -6.19 9.91 -4.66
CA LEU A 197 -6.40 11.37 -4.59
C LEU A 197 -7.54 11.78 -3.65
N GLY A 198 -8.61 11.00 -3.58
CA GLY A 198 -9.69 11.24 -2.61
C GLY A 198 -9.23 11.07 -1.16
N GLY A 199 -8.33 10.13 -0.89
CA GLY A 199 -7.72 9.95 0.43
C GLY A 199 -6.80 11.12 0.84
N THR A 200 -6.32 11.92 -0.10
CA THR A 200 -5.55 13.15 0.18
C THR A 200 -6.43 14.39 0.38
N GLY A 201 -7.75 14.25 0.36
CA GLY A 201 -8.70 15.35 0.47
C GLY A 201 -8.58 16.19 1.75
N ARG A 202 -7.97 15.67 2.82
CA ARG A 202 -7.64 16.47 4.02
C ARG A 202 -6.63 17.58 3.71
N LEU A 203 -5.71 17.32 2.77
CA LEU A 203 -4.76 18.33 2.28
C LEU A 203 -5.49 19.42 1.51
N PHE A 204 -6.46 19.07 0.69
CA PHE A 204 -7.29 20.02 -0.05
C PHE A 204 -7.96 21.07 0.87
N HIS A 205 -8.44 20.67 2.04
CA HIS A 205 -9.03 21.59 3.01
C HIS A 205 -8.03 22.57 3.64
N ARG A 206 -6.74 22.23 3.66
CA ARG A 206 -5.68 23.06 4.24
C ARG A 206 -5.01 23.95 3.22
N ASP A 207 -4.73 23.40 2.06
CA ASP A 207 -4.03 24.07 0.97
C ASP A 207 -4.50 23.49 -0.37
N GLN A 208 -5.52 24.13 -0.94
CA GLN A 208 -6.10 23.73 -2.21
C GLN A 208 -5.08 23.80 -3.35
N SER A 209 -4.23 24.86 -3.37
CA SER A 209 -3.24 25.04 -4.44
C SER A 209 -2.21 23.92 -4.45
N LEU A 210 -1.70 23.59 -3.27
CA LEU A 210 -0.76 22.46 -3.13
C LEU A 210 -1.40 21.14 -3.54
N TRP A 211 -2.66 20.90 -3.14
CA TRP A 211 -3.35 19.67 -3.55
C TRP A 211 -3.52 19.58 -5.08
N GLU A 212 -3.86 20.68 -5.75
CA GLU A 212 -3.98 20.74 -7.20
C GLU A 212 -2.64 20.43 -7.88
N GLU A 213 -1.54 21.00 -7.40
CA GLU A 213 -0.19 20.72 -7.90
C GLU A 213 0.20 19.26 -7.73
N LEU A 214 -0.10 18.68 -6.58
CA LEU A 214 0.18 17.27 -6.30
C LEU A 214 -0.69 16.33 -7.16
N ALA A 215 -1.97 16.69 -7.38
CA ALA A 215 -2.86 15.94 -8.25
C ALA A 215 -2.37 15.95 -9.71
N LEU A 216 -1.86 17.09 -10.20
CA LEU A 216 -1.23 17.20 -11.53
C LEU A 216 0.04 16.36 -11.62
N SER A 217 0.92 16.45 -10.63
CA SER A 217 2.14 15.63 -10.58
C SER A 217 1.82 14.13 -10.61
N PHE A 218 0.81 13.71 -9.89
CA PHE A 218 0.32 12.32 -9.91
C PHE A 218 -0.22 11.92 -11.28
N GLN A 219 -1.02 12.78 -11.92
CA GLN A 219 -1.55 12.57 -13.27
C GLN A 219 -0.41 12.43 -14.28
N GLU A 220 0.54 13.36 -14.29
CA GLU A 220 1.73 13.32 -15.16
C GLU A 220 2.47 11.98 -15.00
N GLY A 221 2.71 11.55 -13.76
CA GLY A 221 3.36 10.26 -13.51
C GLY A 221 2.58 9.08 -14.08
N TYR A 222 1.26 9.11 -13.97
CA TYR A 222 0.40 8.06 -14.51
C TYR A 222 0.40 8.04 -16.04
N GLU A 223 0.52 9.19 -16.71
CA GLU A 223 0.60 9.31 -18.16
C GLU A 223 1.97 8.87 -18.67
N ASP A 224 3.05 9.34 -18.06
CA ASP A 224 4.44 9.08 -18.48
C ASP A 224 4.79 7.58 -18.52
N ALA A 225 4.29 6.82 -17.57
CA ALA A 225 4.58 5.39 -17.47
C ALA A 225 3.84 4.52 -18.49
N GLY A 226 2.86 5.08 -19.20
CA GLY A 226 1.93 4.33 -20.04
C GLY A 226 2.15 4.43 -21.53
N LYS A 227 3.39 4.56 -22.01
CA LYS A 227 3.70 4.72 -23.43
C LYS A 227 3.29 3.53 -24.32
N THR A 228 3.19 2.32 -23.75
CA THR A 228 2.81 1.10 -24.49
C THR A 228 1.30 0.97 -24.72
N HIS A 229 0.48 1.53 -23.83
CA HIS A 229 -0.98 1.48 -23.93
C HIS A 229 -1.54 2.88 -23.65
N PRO A 230 -1.78 3.71 -24.67
CA PRO A 230 -2.32 5.05 -24.46
C PRO A 230 -3.64 5.00 -23.69
N LEU A 231 -3.88 6.02 -22.89
CA LEU A 231 -5.16 6.18 -22.22
C LEU A 231 -6.23 6.51 -23.28
N PRO A 232 -7.45 5.99 -23.14
CA PRO A 232 -8.51 6.36 -24.05
C PRO A 232 -8.86 7.83 -23.93
N GLU A 233 -9.33 8.42 -25.01
CA GLU A 233 -9.88 9.78 -25.01
C GLU A 233 -10.93 9.95 -23.91
N GLY A 234 -10.94 11.08 -23.24
CA GLY A 234 -11.86 11.37 -22.14
C GLY A 234 -11.58 10.60 -20.82
N PHE A 235 -10.45 9.87 -20.71
CA PHE A 235 -10.12 9.14 -19.48
C PHE A 235 -10.09 10.06 -18.26
N TRP A 236 -9.41 11.20 -18.35
CA TRP A 236 -9.29 12.12 -17.23
C TRP A 236 -10.61 12.83 -16.92
N ASP A 237 -11.42 13.14 -17.92
CA ASP A 237 -12.77 13.67 -17.69
C ASP A 237 -13.64 12.67 -16.90
N ALA A 238 -13.58 11.39 -17.28
CA ALA A 238 -14.28 10.34 -16.55
C ALA A 238 -13.74 10.16 -15.13
N PHE A 239 -12.43 10.25 -14.95
CA PHE A 239 -11.78 10.18 -13.64
C PHE A 239 -12.21 11.34 -12.73
N TRP A 240 -12.10 12.59 -13.22
CA TRP A 240 -12.48 13.76 -12.43
C TRP A 240 -13.96 13.73 -12.08
N LYS A 241 -14.83 13.39 -13.03
CA LYS A 241 -16.26 13.21 -12.77
C LYS A 241 -16.53 12.16 -11.69
N TYR A 242 -15.78 11.03 -11.71
CA TYR A 242 -15.93 9.98 -10.72
C TYR A 242 -15.43 10.40 -9.34
N LEU A 243 -14.28 11.06 -9.24
CA LEU A 243 -13.71 11.58 -8.00
C LEU A 243 -14.69 12.56 -7.34
N LEU A 244 -15.28 13.46 -8.14
CA LEU A 244 -16.23 14.48 -7.65
C LEU A 244 -17.59 13.94 -7.26
N ALA A 245 -18.03 12.83 -7.83
CA ALA A 245 -19.26 12.18 -7.40
C ALA A 245 -19.18 11.65 -5.95
N GLY A 246 -18.07 11.91 -5.24
CA GLY A 246 -17.93 11.71 -3.79
C GLY A 246 -17.89 10.25 -3.33
N ARG A 247 -17.83 9.29 -4.24
CA ARG A 247 -17.94 7.87 -3.90
C ARG A 247 -16.73 7.30 -3.16
N HIS A 248 -15.61 8.03 -3.09
CA HIS A 248 -14.36 7.60 -2.44
C HIS A 248 -13.68 8.69 -1.61
N ILE A 249 -14.35 9.81 -1.40
CA ILE A 249 -13.81 10.87 -0.55
C ILE A 249 -14.19 10.51 0.89
N GLU A 250 -13.24 9.99 1.63
CA GLU A 250 -13.37 9.76 3.09
C GLU A 250 -13.48 11.08 3.88
N CYS A 251 -13.39 12.21 3.19
CA CYS A 251 -13.58 13.54 3.72
C CYS A 251 -14.83 14.13 3.10
N ASN A 252 -15.71 14.74 3.91
CA ASN A 252 -16.81 15.59 3.49
C ASN A 252 -16.26 16.86 2.81
N LEU A 253 -15.74 16.72 1.60
CA LEU A 253 -15.41 17.87 0.76
C LEU A 253 -16.71 18.59 0.43
N PRO A 254 -16.87 19.88 0.75
CA PRO A 254 -18.02 20.64 0.30
C PRO A 254 -18.00 20.64 -1.24
N LEU A 255 -19.02 20.06 -1.86
CA LEU A 255 -19.13 19.89 -3.32
C LEU A 255 -18.90 21.19 -4.11
N HIS A 256 -19.24 22.34 -3.53
CA HIS A 256 -19.04 23.66 -4.16
C HIS A 256 -17.56 24.07 -4.27
N CYS A 257 -16.69 23.67 -3.34
CA CYS A 257 -15.25 23.97 -3.42
C CYS A 257 -14.59 23.20 -4.55
N VAL A 258 -15.12 22.02 -4.84
CA VAL A 258 -14.57 21.09 -5.84
C VAL A 258 -14.89 21.55 -7.26
N ASP A 259 -16.07 22.15 -7.50
CA ASP A 259 -16.47 22.63 -8.84
C ASP A 259 -15.56 23.76 -9.37
N ASP A 260 -15.12 24.67 -8.50
CA ASP A 260 -14.24 25.76 -8.90
C ASP A 260 -12.79 25.28 -9.13
N SER A 261 -12.31 24.36 -8.33
CA SER A 261 -10.99 23.73 -8.50
C SER A 261 -10.90 22.95 -9.80
N LEU A 262 -11.98 22.25 -10.19
CA LEU A 262 -12.03 21.56 -11.47
C LEU A 262 -12.05 22.47 -12.66
N LYS A 263 -12.78 23.58 -12.58
CA LYS A 263 -12.77 24.58 -13.65
C LYS A 263 -11.36 25.15 -13.83
N ASN A 264 -10.64 25.31 -12.75
CA ASN A 264 -9.24 25.77 -12.77
C ASN A 264 -8.28 24.70 -13.27
N LEU A 265 -8.42 23.45 -12.84
CA LEU A 265 -7.66 22.31 -13.35
C LEU A 265 -7.93 22.08 -14.84
N ARG A 266 -9.18 22.08 -15.28
CA ARG A 266 -9.53 21.99 -16.71
C ARG A 266 -8.90 23.10 -17.55
N LYS A 267 -8.83 24.32 -17.05
CA LYS A 267 -8.16 25.45 -17.75
C LYS A 267 -6.64 25.31 -17.83
N ARG A 268 -6.03 24.53 -16.92
CA ARG A 268 -4.57 24.27 -16.94
C ARG A 268 -4.18 23.05 -17.79
N LEU A 269 -5.14 22.16 -18.07
CA LEU A 269 -4.95 20.94 -18.86
C LEU A 269 -5.27 21.13 -20.35
N HIS A 270 -5.86 22.28 -20.76
CA HIS A 270 -6.10 22.72 -22.11
C HIS A 270 -5.25 23.97 -22.43
#